data_c25299da8cc36e01a86b7690e4f7d1b4
#
_entry.id   c25299da8cc36e01a86b7690e4f7d1b4
#
_cell.length_a   1.000
_cell.length_b   1.000
_cell.length_c   1.000
_cell.angle_alpha   90.00
_cell.angle_beta   90.00
_cell.angle_gamma   90.00
#
_symmetry.space_group_name_H-M   'P 1'
#
loop_
_entity.id
_entity.type
_entity.pdbx_description
1 polymer ?
#
loop_
_entity_poly.entity_id
_entity_poly.type
_entity_poly.pdbx_seq_one_letter_code
_entity_poly.pdbx_strand_id
1 'polypeptide(L)'
;MLKFVQPNNYVPASFIVDPSDIFEPGMVAQHKLYGNTTVVGVSDGRAPFGIIDEIRVNSFSAVAYNEDHKVLVSNPVITGGRYYTPRDIYVPLNNPFVFPESFISSIPGDLNSRNGILTILAGTELNLIDGATPIGINMFCSYRFSIAGLPGVDTTNGSGRITIHYGPMFIQTDQFETNMQYPIGAPLYVNEGGYFTTRKIEANYPPVGMVTDPPSAMNSFLGVYWRV
;
A
#
# COMPACT_ATOMS: atom_id res chain seq x y z
N MET A 1 -16.42 -9.05 3.21
CA MET A 1 -16.73 -9.68 4.54
C MET A 1 -16.19 -11.10 4.57
N LEU A 2 -15.57 -11.52 5.66
CA LEU A 2 -15.07 -12.88 5.87
C LEU A 2 -15.87 -13.56 6.99
N LYS A 3 -16.25 -14.84 6.79
CA LYS A 3 -16.87 -15.68 7.82
C LYS A 3 -16.17 -17.03 7.87
N PHE A 4 -15.85 -17.51 9.06
CA PHE A 4 -15.36 -18.87 9.28
C PHE A 4 -16.55 -19.81 9.51
N VAL A 5 -16.62 -20.90 8.74
CA VAL A 5 -17.83 -21.77 8.69
C VAL A 5 -17.75 -22.96 9.65
N GLN A 6 -16.52 -23.40 10.00
CA GLN A 6 -16.27 -24.58 10.86
C GLN A 6 -15.06 -24.33 11.74
N PRO A 7 -14.88 -25.11 12.83
CA PRO A 7 -13.60 -25.12 13.55
C PRO A 7 -12.49 -25.47 12.58
N ASN A 8 -11.60 -24.52 12.36
CA ASN A 8 -10.54 -24.59 11.38
C ASN A 8 -9.19 -24.78 12.08
N ASN A 9 -8.27 -25.48 11.43
CA ASN A 9 -6.88 -25.62 11.89
C ASN A 9 -5.99 -24.52 11.31
N TYR A 10 -6.50 -23.30 11.26
CA TYR A 10 -5.72 -22.15 10.80
C TYR A 10 -4.93 -21.50 11.93
N VAL A 11 -3.88 -20.81 11.57
CA VAL A 11 -3.06 -20.02 12.50
C VAL A 11 -3.24 -18.54 12.15
N PRO A 12 -3.77 -17.73 13.07
CA PRO A 12 -3.76 -16.29 12.89
C PRO A 12 -2.37 -15.74 13.22
N ALA A 13 -1.84 -14.87 12.38
CA ALA A 13 -0.63 -14.14 12.68
C ALA A 13 -0.73 -12.69 12.18
N SER A 14 -0.01 -11.80 12.84
CA SER A 14 0.01 -10.38 12.54
C SER A 14 1.24 -10.04 11.70
N PHE A 15 1.03 -9.43 10.55
CA PHE A 15 2.08 -9.10 9.58
C PHE A 15 2.15 -7.61 9.31
N ILE A 16 3.34 -7.10 9.02
CA ILE A 16 3.55 -5.76 8.48
C ILE A 16 3.01 -5.72 7.05
N VAL A 17 2.27 -4.70 6.71
CA VAL A 17 1.60 -4.57 5.41
C VAL A 17 2.39 -3.75 4.41
N ASP A 18 2.17 -4.02 3.13
CA ASP A 18 2.54 -3.12 2.04
C ASP A 18 1.66 -1.86 2.13
N PRO A 19 2.23 -0.66 2.35
CA PRO A 19 1.45 0.57 2.51
C PRO A 19 0.73 1.02 1.24
N SER A 20 1.07 0.44 0.08
CA SER A 20 0.43 0.75 -1.19
C SER A 20 -0.82 -0.08 -1.47
N ASP A 21 -1.03 -1.18 -0.74
CA ASP A 21 -2.16 -2.08 -0.96
C ASP A 21 -3.39 -1.68 -0.11
N ILE A 22 -4.57 -1.95 -0.65
CA ILE A 22 -5.85 -1.86 0.04
C ILE A 22 -6.27 -3.26 0.43
N PHE A 23 -6.56 -3.47 1.70
CA PHE A 23 -6.90 -4.76 2.26
C PHE A 23 -8.37 -4.81 2.65
N GLU A 24 -9.06 -5.87 2.22
CA GLU A 24 -10.43 -6.17 2.65
C GLU A 24 -10.50 -7.59 3.20
N PRO A 25 -11.37 -7.83 4.22
CA PRO A 25 -11.53 -9.16 4.79
C PRO A 25 -11.99 -10.17 3.75
N GLY A 26 -11.27 -11.28 3.65
CA GLY A 26 -11.56 -12.33 2.69
C GLY A 26 -10.75 -12.26 1.40
N MET A 27 -9.96 -11.20 1.19
CA MET A 27 -8.95 -11.17 0.14
C MET A 27 -7.80 -12.11 0.47
N VAL A 28 -7.06 -12.49 -0.56
CA VAL A 28 -5.88 -13.37 -0.43
C VAL A 28 -4.61 -12.55 -0.32
N ALA A 29 -3.76 -12.93 0.62
CA ALA A 29 -2.48 -12.31 0.90
C ALA A 29 -1.29 -13.04 0.27
N GLN A 30 -0.22 -12.29 -0.02
CA GLN A 30 1.10 -12.83 -0.37
C GLN A 30 2.23 -12.02 0.27
N HIS A 31 3.41 -12.62 0.38
CA HIS A 31 4.61 -11.89 0.77
C HIS A 31 5.14 -11.05 -0.39
N LYS A 32 5.48 -9.79 -0.10
CA LYS A 32 6.10 -8.83 -1.03
C LYS A 32 7.38 -8.27 -0.43
N LEU A 33 8.23 -7.70 -1.26
CA LEU A 33 9.36 -6.89 -0.83
C LEU A 33 9.00 -5.41 -0.95
N TYR A 34 9.09 -4.70 0.17
CA TYR A 34 9.00 -3.24 0.22
C TYR A 34 10.36 -2.68 0.66
N GLY A 35 11.12 -2.17 -0.30
CA GLY A 35 12.55 -1.92 -0.07
C GLY A 35 13.30 -3.21 0.29
N ASN A 36 13.93 -3.23 1.46
CA ASN A 36 14.65 -4.40 2.00
C ASN A 36 13.84 -5.18 3.05
N THR A 37 12.57 -4.85 3.23
CA THR A 37 11.71 -5.46 4.26
C THR A 37 10.68 -6.37 3.60
N THR A 38 10.49 -7.56 4.15
CA THR A 38 9.38 -8.43 3.76
C THR A 38 8.10 -7.91 4.41
N VAL A 39 7.13 -7.62 3.61
CA VAL A 39 5.78 -7.17 4.00
C VAL A 39 4.73 -8.11 3.43
N VAL A 40 3.51 -7.98 3.88
CA VAL A 40 2.37 -8.67 3.28
C VAL A 40 1.59 -7.69 2.43
N GLY A 41 1.24 -8.11 1.24
CA GLY A 41 0.38 -7.39 0.33
C GLY A 41 -0.76 -8.25 -0.20
N VAL A 42 -1.66 -7.64 -0.95
CA VAL A 42 -2.69 -8.36 -1.70
C VAL A 42 -2.03 -9.26 -2.73
N SER A 43 -2.50 -10.50 -2.84
CA SER A 43 -1.91 -11.49 -3.74
C SER A 43 -2.16 -11.13 -5.22
N ASP A 44 -1.15 -11.34 -6.05
CA ASP A 44 -1.25 -11.33 -7.51
C ASP A 44 -1.48 -12.74 -8.11
N GLY A 45 -1.75 -13.73 -7.26
CA GLY A 45 -1.99 -15.12 -7.64
C GLY A 45 -0.74 -16.01 -7.71
N ARG A 46 0.47 -15.45 -7.66
CA ARG A 46 1.73 -16.22 -7.82
C ARG A 46 2.11 -17.03 -6.60
N ALA A 47 2.02 -16.40 -5.43
CA ALA A 47 2.45 -16.98 -4.17
C ALA A 47 1.46 -16.69 -3.03
N PRO A 48 0.19 -17.07 -3.19
CA PRO A 48 -0.81 -16.88 -2.14
C PRO A 48 -0.45 -17.71 -0.91
N PHE A 49 -0.60 -17.15 0.30
CA PHE A 49 -0.26 -17.89 1.52
C PHE A 49 -1.32 -17.79 2.63
N GLY A 50 -2.26 -16.88 2.56
CA GLY A 50 -3.26 -16.76 3.61
C GLY A 50 -4.42 -15.83 3.25
N ILE A 51 -5.39 -15.75 4.16
CA ILE A 51 -6.62 -14.97 4.03
C ILE A 51 -6.57 -13.78 4.98
N ILE A 52 -6.87 -12.61 4.47
CA ILE A 52 -6.94 -11.35 5.19
C ILE A 52 -8.21 -11.32 6.04
N ASP A 53 -8.07 -11.07 7.35
CA ASP A 53 -9.22 -11.03 8.28
C ASP A 53 -9.75 -9.61 8.53
N GLU A 54 -8.91 -8.61 8.45
CA GLU A 54 -9.28 -7.27 8.84
C GLU A 54 -9.32 -6.29 7.68
N ILE A 55 -10.24 -5.32 7.75
CA ILE A 55 -10.14 -4.13 6.92
C ILE A 55 -8.99 -3.28 7.46
N ARG A 56 -7.92 -3.21 6.70
CA ARG A 56 -6.87 -2.22 6.93
C ARG A 56 -6.67 -1.47 5.63
N VAL A 57 -7.45 -0.42 5.49
CA VAL A 57 -7.22 0.54 4.42
C VAL A 57 -5.93 1.26 4.75
N ASN A 58 -5.20 1.69 3.76
CA ASN A 58 -4.04 2.57 3.89
C ASN A 58 -4.27 3.74 4.86
N SER A 59 -5.52 4.13 5.09
CA SER A 59 -5.91 5.15 6.05
C SER A 59 -5.52 4.86 7.51
N PHE A 60 -5.38 3.62 7.93
CA PHE A 60 -5.01 3.30 9.32
C PHE A 60 -3.51 3.38 9.60
N SER A 61 -2.68 3.18 8.60
CA SER A 61 -1.24 3.42 8.68
C SER A 61 -0.83 4.80 8.20
N ALA A 62 -1.77 5.56 7.63
CA ALA A 62 -1.51 6.86 7.03
C ALA A 62 -1.75 7.99 8.03
N VAL A 63 -0.66 8.57 8.49
CA VAL A 63 -0.67 9.75 9.36
C VAL A 63 -0.55 11.00 8.49
N ALA A 64 -1.45 11.97 8.69
CA ALA A 64 -1.33 13.27 8.04
C ALA A 64 -0.23 14.09 8.70
N TYR A 65 0.60 14.72 7.90
CA TYR A 65 1.71 15.52 8.36
C TYR A 65 1.88 16.78 7.50
N ASN A 66 2.28 17.85 8.17
CA ASN A 66 2.59 19.12 7.52
C ASN A 66 3.98 19.57 8.00
N GLU A 67 4.78 20.07 7.09
CA GLU A 67 6.11 20.59 7.41
C GLU A 67 6.49 21.75 6.51
N ASP A 68 7.32 22.62 7.07
CA ASP A 68 7.94 23.75 6.38
C ASP A 68 9.42 23.50 6.19
N HIS A 69 9.91 23.75 5.01
CA HIS A 69 11.32 23.68 4.68
C HIS A 69 11.82 25.04 4.24
N LYS A 70 12.96 25.42 4.80
CA LYS A 70 13.72 26.59 4.38
C LYS A 70 15.03 26.13 3.75
N VAL A 71 15.08 26.15 2.43
CA VAL A 71 16.23 25.68 1.67
C VAL A 71 16.99 26.87 1.12
N LEU A 72 18.22 27.07 1.60
CA LEU A 72 19.10 28.12 1.10
C LEU A 72 19.78 27.68 -0.19
N VAL A 73 19.79 28.55 -1.19
CA VAL A 73 20.42 28.27 -2.47
C VAL A 73 21.65 29.18 -2.66
N SER A 74 22.81 28.54 -2.72
CA SER A 74 24.06 29.23 -3.02
C SER A 74 24.22 29.38 -4.53
N ASN A 75 24.68 30.56 -4.97
CA ASN A 75 24.97 30.86 -6.37
C ASN A 75 23.79 30.59 -7.32
N PRO A 76 22.62 31.21 -7.12
CA PRO A 76 21.49 31.05 -8.01
C PRO A 76 21.82 31.57 -9.43
N VAL A 77 21.17 30.99 -10.44
CA VAL A 77 21.20 31.53 -11.80
C VAL A 77 20.32 32.75 -11.85
N ILE A 78 20.79 33.86 -12.41
CA ILE A 78 20.04 35.10 -12.54
C ILE A 78 19.70 35.31 -14.01
N THR A 79 18.42 35.41 -14.32
CA THR A 79 17.93 35.71 -15.67
C THR A 79 16.74 36.65 -15.59
N GLY A 80 16.80 37.75 -16.33
CA GLY A 80 15.71 38.73 -16.37
C GLY A 80 15.33 39.32 -14.99
N GLY A 81 16.28 39.41 -14.06
CA GLY A 81 16.05 39.92 -12.70
C GLY A 81 15.39 38.92 -11.76
N ARG A 82 15.24 37.65 -12.17
CA ARG A 82 14.72 36.54 -11.37
C ARG A 82 15.84 35.56 -11.04
N TYR A 83 15.64 34.78 -9.99
CA TYR A 83 16.59 33.83 -9.46
C TYR A 83 16.06 32.40 -9.68
N TYR A 84 16.97 31.50 -10.07
CA TYR A 84 16.63 30.11 -10.36
C TYR A 84 17.63 29.14 -9.73
N THR A 85 17.17 27.92 -9.43
CA THR A 85 18.06 26.86 -8.93
C THR A 85 19.13 26.52 -9.96
N PRO A 86 20.43 26.49 -9.58
CA PRO A 86 21.52 26.17 -10.51
C PRO A 86 21.62 24.67 -10.82
N ARG A 87 21.04 23.84 -9.98
CA ARG A 87 21.05 22.36 -10.05
C ARG A 87 19.86 21.81 -9.28
N ASP A 88 19.63 20.51 -9.43
CA ASP A 88 18.63 19.81 -8.62
C ASP A 88 18.95 19.91 -7.13
N ILE A 89 17.92 20.09 -6.33
CA ILE A 89 18.02 20.20 -4.88
C ILE A 89 17.19 19.06 -4.29
N TYR A 90 17.84 18.27 -3.44
CA TYR A 90 17.20 17.16 -2.73
C TYR A 90 16.79 17.62 -1.34
N VAL A 91 15.48 17.65 -1.09
CA VAL A 91 14.90 18.05 0.20
C VAL A 91 14.38 16.79 0.89
N PRO A 92 15.04 16.32 1.95
CA PRO A 92 14.50 15.21 2.72
C PRO A 92 13.29 15.69 3.52
N LEU A 93 12.17 15.01 3.35
CA LEU A 93 10.99 15.15 4.20
C LEU A 93 11.25 14.49 5.54
N ASN A 94 10.56 14.93 6.58
CA ASN A 94 10.72 14.37 7.92
C ASN A 94 10.28 12.90 8.02
N ASN A 95 9.42 12.46 7.11
CA ASN A 95 8.91 11.10 7.10
C ASN A 95 9.12 10.43 5.73
N PRO A 96 9.65 9.20 5.70
CA PRO A 96 9.65 8.35 4.51
C PRO A 96 8.27 7.70 4.30
N PHE A 97 8.13 6.88 3.26
CA PHE A 97 6.92 6.13 2.94
C PHE A 97 5.69 7.02 2.73
N VAL A 98 5.89 8.11 2.01
CA VAL A 98 4.84 9.09 1.67
C VAL A 98 3.88 8.49 0.64
N PHE A 99 2.58 8.68 0.83
CA PHE A 99 1.57 8.35 -0.16
C PHE A 99 1.53 9.42 -1.26
N PRO A 100 1.97 9.11 -2.50
CA PRO A 100 2.13 10.11 -3.56
C PRO A 100 0.83 10.85 -3.89
N GLU A 101 -0.30 10.15 -3.84
CA GLU A 101 -1.62 10.70 -4.11
C GLU A 101 -2.09 11.75 -3.09
N SER A 102 -1.48 11.76 -1.91
CA SER A 102 -1.77 12.72 -0.85
C SER A 102 -0.77 13.86 -0.78
N PHE A 103 0.31 13.79 -1.55
CA PHE A 103 1.40 14.76 -1.47
C PHE A 103 1.03 16.07 -2.16
N ILE A 104 1.14 17.15 -1.41
CA ILE A 104 0.98 18.52 -1.88
C ILE A 104 2.21 19.30 -1.45
N SER A 105 2.82 19.98 -2.39
CA SER A 105 3.93 20.91 -2.14
C SER A 105 3.63 22.27 -2.75
N SER A 106 4.03 23.34 -2.06
CA SER A 106 3.94 24.70 -2.58
C SER A 106 4.95 24.97 -3.70
N ILE A 107 5.95 24.13 -3.85
CA ILE A 107 6.96 24.19 -4.93
C ILE A 107 6.89 22.87 -5.71
N PRO A 108 6.83 22.92 -7.06
CA PRO A 108 6.82 21.71 -7.86
C PRO A 108 8.14 20.94 -7.73
N GLY A 109 8.04 19.61 -7.74
CA GLY A 109 9.20 18.74 -7.67
C GLY A 109 8.80 17.27 -7.81
N ASP A 110 9.79 16.41 -7.98
CA ASP A 110 9.62 14.97 -8.12
C ASP A 110 9.79 14.28 -6.76
N LEU A 111 8.73 13.66 -6.27
CA LEU A 111 8.75 12.95 -5.00
C LEU A 111 9.22 11.50 -5.17
N ASN A 112 10.30 11.13 -4.48
CA ASN A 112 10.58 9.74 -4.18
C ASN A 112 9.84 9.34 -2.90
N SER A 113 8.68 8.74 -3.06
CA SER A 113 7.77 8.42 -1.97
C SER A 113 8.33 7.40 -0.95
N ARG A 114 9.26 6.54 -1.36
CA ARG A 114 9.82 5.49 -0.49
C ARG A 114 10.79 6.03 0.55
N ASN A 115 11.64 6.97 0.17
CA ASN A 115 12.63 7.54 1.08
C ASN A 115 12.27 8.95 1.57
N GLY A 116 11.12 9.49 1.12
CA GLY A 116 10.67 10.82 1.50
C GLY A 116 11.61 11.92 1.01
N ILE A 117 12.12 11.82 -0.23
CA ILE A 117 12.98 12.87 -0.80
C ILE A 117 12.20 13.56 -1.92
N LEU A 118 12.02 14.87 -1.79
CA LEU A 118 11.53 15.74 -2.84
C LEU A 118 12.70 16.32 -3.64
N THR A 119 12.72 16.10 -4.94
CA THR A 119 13.71 16.69 -5.85
C THR A 119 13.12 17.91 -6.50
N ILE A 120 13.65 19.09 -6.18
CA ILE A 120 13.35 20.34 -6.86
C ILE A 120 14.31 20.49 -8.03
N LEU A 121 13.76 20.58 -9.22
CA LEU A 121 14.56 20.54 -10.45
C LEU A 121 15.37 21.82 -10.65
N ALA A 122 16.50 21.69 -11.34
CA ALA A 122 17.27 22.82 -11.83
C ALA A 122 16.39 23.76 -12.69
N GLY A 123 16.57 25.06 -12.53
CA GLY A 123 15.74 26.06 -13.22
C GLY A 123 14.40 26.39 -12.53
N THR A 124 14.14 25.85 -11.35
CA THR A 124 12.96 26.27 -10.53
C THR A 124 13.19 27.70 -10.03
N GLU A 125 12.17 28.57 -10.19
CA GLU A 125 12.21 29.97 -9.74
C GLU A 125 12.29 30.05 -8.21
N LEU A 126 13.16 30.92 -7.73
CA LEU A 126 13.43 31.13 -6.31
C LEU A 126 12.85 32.46 -5.83
N ASN A 127 12.39 32.47 -4.60
CA ASN A 127 11.93 33.67 -3.95
C ASN A 127 12.96 34.16 -2.90
N LEU A 128 12.87 35.45 -2.54
CA LEU A 128 13.62 35.98 -1.43
C LEU A 128 13.04 35.43 -0.13
N ILE A 129 13.87 34.83 0.69
CA ILE A 129 13.47 34.41 2.03
C ILE A 129 13.50 35.65 2.94
N ASP A 130 12.37 35.94 3.57
CA ASP A 130 12.20 37.08 4.49
C ASP A 130 12.47 38.46 3.87
N GLY A 131 12.29 38.61 2.55
CA GLY A 131 12.43 39.88 1.83
C GLY A 131 13.86 40.39 1.67
N ALA A 132 14.85 39.59 2.03
CA ALA A 132 16.28 39.87 1.92
C ALA A 132 17.09 38.63 1.56
N THR A 133 18.36 38.79 1.29
CA THR A 133 19.27 37.63 1.19
C THR A 133 19.36 36.88 2.53
N PRO A 134 19.46 35.53 2.55
CA PRO A 134 19.81 34.66 1.42
C PRO A 134 18.61 34.28 0.55
N ILE A 135 18.90 34.08 -0.72
CA ILE A 135 17.95 33.60 -1.72
C ILE A 135 17.73 32.11 -1.47
N GLY A 136 16.49 31.69 -1.55
CA GLY A 136 16.18 30.29 -1.34
C GLY A 136 14.71 29.96 -1.60
N ILE A 137 14.27 28.87 -1.04
CA ILE A 137 12.92 28.33 -1.16
C ILE A 137 12.34 28.23 0.25
N ASN A 138 11.19 28.90 0.46
CA ASN A 138 10.28 28.55 1.53
C ASN A 138 9.24 27.60 0.96
N MET A 139 9.24 26.37 1.42
CA MET A 139 8.37 25.33 0.89
C MET A 139 7.52 24.75 2.01
N PHE A 140 6.23 24.70 1.76
CA PHE A 140 5.28 23.99 2.59
C PHE A 140 4.96 22.65 1.92
N CYS A 141 4.97 21.58 2.71
CA CYS A 141 4.54 20.25 2.30
C CYS A 141 3.44 19.73 3.21
N SER A 142 2.41 19.17 2.60
CA SER A 142 1.34 18.44 3.28
C SER A 142 1.19 17.08 2.64
N TYR A 143 1.21 16.03 3.45
CA TYR A 143 1.14 14.66 2.94
C TYR A 143 0.66 13.69 4.02
N ARG A 144 0.35 12.48 3.58
CA ARG A 144 0.18 11.33 4.48
C ARG A 144 1.36 10.39 4.27
N PHE A 145 1.77 9.75 5.34
CA PHE A 145 2.86 8.78 5.31
C PHE A 145 2.50 7.53 6.09
N SER A 146 3.12 6.40 5.76
CA SER A 146 2.95 5.15 6.49
C SER A 146 3.98 5.04 7.60
N ILE A 147 3.51 4.80 8.82
CA ILE A 147 4.38 4.51 9.96
C ILE A 147 4.80 3.04 10.02
N ALA A 148 4.25 2.19 9.16
CA ALA A 148 4.48 0.74 9.18
C ALA A 148 5.93 0.31 8.99
N GLY A 149 6.75 1.14 8.36
CA GLY A 149 8.16 0.83 8.08
C GLY A 149 9.15 1.58 8.96
N LEU A 150 8.70 2.41 9.90
CA LEU A 150 9.59 3.21 10.73
C LEU A 150 10.22 2.38 11.85
N PRO A 151 11.55 2.46 12.06
CA PRO A 151 12.20 1.79 13.17
C PRO A 151 11.68 2.29 14.52
N GLY A 152 11.38 1.37 15.45
CA GLY A 152 10.97 1.71 16.82
C GLY A 152 9.53 2.19 16.97
N VAL A 153 8.73 2.20 15.91
CA VAL A 153 7.30 2.50 16.01
C VAL A 153 6.58 1.28 16.54
N ASP A 154 5.84 1.46 17.64
CA ASP A 154 4.93 0.44 18.14
C ASP A 154 3.74 0.31 17.19
N THR A 155 3.76 -0.76 16.41
CA THR A 155 2.73 -1.08 15.43
C THR A 155 1.54 -1.83 16.02
N THR A 156 1.51 -2.08 17.34
CA THR A 156 0.43 -2.83 17.99
C THR A 156 -0.89 -2.06 18.02
N ASN A 157 -0.86 -0.73 17.92
CA ASN A 157 -2.03 0.15 17.99
C ASN A 157 -2.60 0.54 16.62
N GLY A 158 -2.72 -0.41 15.71
CA GLY A 158 -3.44 -0.21 14.46
C GLY A 158 -2.61 0.34 13.30
N SER A 159 -1.32 0.47 13.47
CA SER A 159 -0.41 1.03 12.48
C SER A 159 0.36 -0.06 11.74
N GLY A 160 -0.06 -0.33 10.51
CA GLY A 160 0.73 -1.10 9.58
C GLY A 160 0.80 -2.60 9.79
N ARG A 161 -0.07 -3.18 10.62
CA ARG A 161 -0.18 -4.64 10.75
C ARG A 161 -1.59 -5.10 10.50
N ILE A 162 -1.70 -6.31 9.94
CA ILE A 162 -2.99 -6.95 9.68
C ILE A 162 -2.94 -8.41 10.12
N THR A 163 -4.08 -8.95 10.46
CA THR A 163 -4.23 -10.36 10.79
C THR A 163 -4.45 -11.17 9.52
N ILE A 164 -3.59 -12.17 9.31
CA ILE A 164 -3.70 -13.14 8.23
C ILE A 164 -3.94 -14.52 8.84
N HIS A 165 -4.93 -15.21 8.31
CA HIS A 165 -5.18 -16.61 8.62
C HIS A 165 -4.55 -17.49 7.54
N TYR A 166 -3.72 -18.45 7.94
CA TYR A 166 -3.10 -19.40 7.04
C TYR A 166 -3.27 -20.85 7.53
N GLY A 167 -3.12 -21.79 6.61
CA GLY A 167 -3.45 -23.18 6.83
C GLY A 167 -4.86 -23.55 6.38
N PRO A 168 -5.22 -24.84 6.36
CA PRO A 168 -6.50 -25.30 5.83
C PRO A 168 -7.69 -24.75 6.62
N MET A 169 -8.66 -24.17 5.91
CA MET A 169 -9.86 -23.58 6.52
C MET A 169 -11.07 -23.59 5.58
N PHE A 170 -12.26 -23.51 6.19
CA PHE A 170 -13.52 -23.28 5.46
C PHE A 170 -13.99 -21.86 5.76
N ILE A 171 -14.15 -21.07 4.71
CA ILE A 171 -14.59 -19.67 4.80
C ILE A 171 -15.74 -19.36 3.86
N GLN A 172 -16.43 -18.27 4.15
CA GLN A 172 -17.31 -17.58 3.20
C GLN A 172 -16.78 -16.16 3.01
N THR A 173 -16.63 -15.74 1.76
CA THR A 173 -16.10 -14.43 1.40
C THR A 173 -16.91 -13.80 0.26
N ASP A 174 -16.98 -12.48 0.23
CA ASP A 174 -17.49 -11.69 -0.88
C ASP A 174 -16.36 -11.20 -1.83
N GLN A 175 -15.13 -11.64 -1.58
CA GLN A 175 -13.95 -11.24 -2.34
C GLN A 175 -13.68 -12.24 -3.48
N PHE A 176 -14.48 -12.18 -4.53
CA PHE A 176 -14.37 -13.04 -5.72
C PHE A 176 -14.79 -12.31 -7.00
N GLU A 177 -14.36 -12.78 -8.15
CA GLU A 177 -14.78 -12.22 -9.45
C GLU A 177 -16.26 -12.50 -9.72
N THR A 178 -17.09 -11.46 -9.80
CA THR A 178 -18.56 -11.57 -9.90
C THR A 178 -19.07 -12.10 -11.25
N ASN A 179 -18.27 -12.02 -12.31
CA ASN A 179 -18.64 -12.42 -13.67
C ASN A 179 -18.25 -13.87 -14.01
N MET A 180 -18.02 -14.70 -13.00
CA MET A 180 -17.58 -16.08 -13.15
C MET A 180 -18.62 -17.06 -12.61
N GLN A 181 -18.55 -18.30 -13.09
CA GLN A 181 -19.31 -19.40 -12.51
C GLN A 181 -18.48 -20.15 -11.48
N TYR A 182 -19.10 -20.53 -10.36
CA TYR A 182 -18.47 -21.20 -9.23
C TYR A 182 -19.15 -22.55 -8.94
N PRO A 183 -19.00 -23.58 -9.80
CA PRO A 183 -19.56 -24.89 -9.52
C PRO A 183 -18.93 -25.51 -8.27
N ILE A 184 -19.71 -26.22 -7.46
CA ILE A 184 -19.21 -26.96 -6.29
C ILE A 184 -18.07 -27.90 -6.71
N GLY A 185 -16.97 -27.89 -5.94
CA GLY A 185 -15.77 -28.69 -6.22
C GLY A 185 -14.84 -28.09 -7.29
N ALA A 186 -15.22 -26.99 -7.95
CA ALA A 186 -14.32 -26.33 -8.90
C ALA A 186 -13.06 -25.82 -8.21
N PRO A 187 -11.88 -25.94 -8.85
CA PRO A 187 -10.66 -25.40 -8.31
C PRO A 187 -10.71 -23.86 -8.30
N LEU A 188 -10.17 -23.27 -7.23
CA LEU A 188 -10.07 -21.83 -7.05
C LEU A 188 -8.62 -21.38 -7.22
N TYR A 189 -8.48 -20.28 -7.90
CA TYR A 189 -7.24 -19.52 -8.11
C TYR A 189 -7.41 -18.12 -7.53
N VAL A 190 -6.36 -17.31 -7.58
CA VAL A 190 -6.37 -15.92 -7.14
C VAL A 190 -5.94 -15.05 -8.31
N ASN A 191 -6.68 -13.97 -8.57
CA ASN A 191 -6.31 -12.99 -9.58
C ASN A 191 -5.34 -11.93 -9.03
N GLU A 192 -4.90 -10.99 -9.89
CA GLU A 192 -3.96 -9.93 -9.56
C GLU A 192 -4.48 -8.95 -8.48
N GLY A 193 -5.77 -8.95 -8.19
CA GLY A 193 -6.39 -8.13 -7.15
C GLY A 193 -6.65 -8.88 -5.84
N GLY A 194 -6.16 -10.12 -5.68
CA GLY A 194 -6.39 -10.92 -4.47
C GLY A 194 -7.78 -11.54 -4.37
N TYR A 195 -8.57 -11.50 -5.44
CA TYR A 195 -9.92 -12.07 -5.49
C TYR A 195 -9.89 -13.54 -5.93
N PHE A 196 -10.79 -14.33 -5.37
CA PHE A 196 -10.99 -15.70 -5.83
C PHE A 196 -11.59 -15.75 -7.23
N THR A 197 -11.10 -16.68 -8.03
CA THR A 197 -11.60 -16.93 -9.40
C THR A 197 -11.51 -18.41 -9.74
N THR A 198 -12.41 -18.89 -10.60
CA THR A 198 -12.32 -20.22 -11.22
C THR A 198 -11.48 -20.22 -12.49
N ARG A 199 -11.09 -19.03 -12.98
CA ARG A 199 -10.23 -18.88 -14.14
C ARG A 199 -8.77 -19.11 -13.75
N LYS A 200 -8.14 -20.09 -14.37
CA LYS A 200 -6.69 -20.30 -14.26
C LYS A 200 -5.97 -19.20 -15.03
N ILE A 201 -5.25 -18.33 -14.34
CA ILE A 201 -4.60 -17.15 -14.91
C ILE A 201 -3.37 -17.55 -15.73
N GLU A 202 -2.51 -18.38 -15.14
CA GLU A 202 -1.31 -18.94 -15.83
C GLU A 202 -1.19 -20.44 -15.58
N ALA A 203 -0.48 -21.13 -16.50
CA ALA A 203 -0.35 -22.58 -16.44
C ALA A 203 0.29 -23.07 -15.11
N ASN A 204 1.18 -22.29 -14.54
CA ASN A 204 1.99 -22.65 -13.36
C ASN A 204 1.34 -22.27 -12.02
N TYR A 205 0.20 -21.56 -12.03
CA TYR A 205 -0.46 -21.19 -10.78
C TYR A 205 -1.23 -22.37 -10.21
N PRO A 206 -0.87 -22.81 -8.99
CA PRO A 206 -1.60 -23.89 -8.33
C PRO A 206 -2.95 -23.40 -7.86
N PRO A 207 -3.97 -24.29 -7.80
CA PRO A 207 -5.22 -23.95 -7.15
C PRO A 207 -4.99 -23.79 -5.65
N VAL A 208 -5.56 -22.72 -5.09
CA VAL A 208 -5.45 -22.38 -3.66
C VAL A 208 -6.50 -23.11 -2.81
N GLY A 209 -7.53 -23.65 -3.45
CA GLY A 209 -8.63 -24.32 -2.78
C GLY A 209 -9.68 -24.82 -3.76
N MET A 210 -10.89 -25.00 -3.25
CA MET A 210 -12.06 -25.37 -4.05
C MET A 210 -13.32 -24.67 -3.57
N VAL A 211 -14.30 -24.58 -4.46
CA VAL A 211 -15.64 -24.07 -4.15
C VAL A 211 -16.40 -25.09 -3.30
N THR A 212 -16.91 -24.64 -2.15
CA THR A 212 -17.78 -25.45 -1.29
C THR A 212 -19.25 -25.04 -1.38
N ASP A 213 -19.50 -23.74 -1.61
CA ASP A 213 -20.85 -23.19 -1.75
C ASP A 213 -20.82 -22.05 -2.79
N PRO A 214 -21.55 -22.16 -3.89
CA PRO A 214 -21.57 -21.11 -4.92
C PRO A 214 -22.38 -19.90 -4.44
N PRO A 215 -21.98 -18.68 -4.86
CA PRO A 215 -22.78 -17.49 -4.59
C PRO A 215 -24.13 -17.59 -5.31
N SER A 216 -25.20 -17.12 -4.64
CA SER A 216 -26.55 -17.14 -5.16
C SER A 216 -27.29 -15.83 -4.82
N ALA A 217 -28.49 -15.65 -5.37
CA ALA A 217 -29.34 -14.50 -5.03
C ALA A 217 -29.72 -14.45 -3.55
N MET A 218 -29.72 -15.59 -2.84
CA MET A 218 -30.01 -15.67 -1.40
C MET A 218 -28.76 -15.60 -0.53
N ASN A 219 -27.62 -15.98 -1.09
CA ASN A 219 -26.32 -15.95 -0.39
C ASN A 219 -25.27 -15.36 -1.33
N SER A 220 -24.91 -14.11 -1.11
CA SER A 220 -23.93 -13.37 -1.92
C SER A 220 -22.48 -13.77 -1.64
N PHE A 221 -22.23 -14.75 -0.77
CA PHE A 221 -20.90 -15.20 -0.41
C PHE A 221 -20.50 -16.45 -1.19
N LEU A 222 -19.22 -16.51 -1.54
CA LEU A 222 -18.57 -17.71 -2.05
C LEU A 222 -18.06 -18.55 -0.88
N GLY A 223 -18.50 -19.79 -0.78
CA GLY A 223 -17.94 -20.78 0.13
C GLY A 223 -16.65 -21.36 -0.44
N VAL A 224 -15.58 -21.33 0.34
CA VAL A 224 -14.24 -21.76 -0.06
C VAL A 224 -13.67 -22.75 0.94
N TYR A 225 -13.16 -23.86 0.46
CA TYR A 225 -12.18 -24.65 1.18
C TYR A 225 -10.78 -24.19 0.76
N TRP A 226 -10.13 -23.43 1.63
CA TRP A 226 -8.75 -22.99 1.49
C TRP A 226 -7.78 -24.06 1.99
N ARG A 227 -6.67 -24.30 1.29
CA ARG A 227 -5.73 -25.39 1.60
C ARG A 227 -4.24 -25.06 1.44
N VAL A 228 -3.90 -23.81 1.31
CA VAL A 228 -2.51 -23.31 1.24
C VAL A 228 -2.01 -22.93 2.61
#